data_98484bec898be72fe3e5921ab96564e1
#
_entry.id   98484bec898be72fe3e5921ab96564e1
#
_cell.length_a   1.000
_cell.length_b   1.000
_cell.length_c   1.000
_cell.angle_alpha   90.00
_cell.angle_beta   90.00
_cell.angle_gamma   90.00
#
_symmetry.space_group_name_H-M   'P 1'
#
loop_
_entity.id
_entity.type
_entity.pdbx_description
1 polymer ?
#
loop_
_entity_poly.entity_id
_entity_poly.type
_entity_poly.pdbx_seq_one_letter_code
_entity_poly.pdbx_strand_id
1 'polypeptide(L)'
;MTYEELCSFEVLYKAYLEARKGKRSKSKTIEYEAQALACTEKLSRKLAVCNVRQPDGSIRQQIRYVPSKFEVFAVYEPKRRMVHAPAFVDKVVLHALVDNILYDALTKSFIRDSHASQTGKGTDDGLMRLKTHMVDYYRREGHGADGWVLKGDVRHFFASIDHWKLKRKLKAVLDKRGVDPRVYELLCIYIDVMEDGLPLGYQTSQLFALMFLDEFDHII
;
A
#
# COMPACT_ATOMS: atom_id res chain seq x y z
N MET A 1 6.47 3.62 16.17
CA MET A 1 7.52 4.14 15.27
C MET A 1 7.21 5.57 14.93
N THR A 2 8.13 6.49 15.17
CA THR A 2 8.02 7.90 14.79
C THR A 2 8.36 8.09 13.30
N TYR A 3 8.05 9.27 12.77
CA TYR A 3 8.42 9.61 11.39
C TYR A 3 9.94 9.64 11.19
N GLU A 4 10.70 10.16 12.17
CA GLU A 4 12.16 10.18 12.13
C GLU A 4 12.77 8.77 12.11
N GLU A 5 12.22 7.86 12.92
CA GLU A 5 12.64 6.45 12.91
C GLU A 5 12.38 5.80 11.56
N LEU A 6 11.20 6.05 10.97
CA LEU A 6 10.83 5.54 9.63
C LEU A 6 11.82 6.02 8.56
N CYS A 7 12.23 7.30 8.63
CA CYS A 7 13.13 7.94 7.67
C CYS A 7 14.61 7.73 8.00
N SER A 8 14.94 6.97 9.05
CA SER A 8 16.33 6.67 9.42
C SER A 8 17.03 5.84 8.35
N PHE A 9 18.36 5.98 8.28
CA PHE A 9 19.17 5.20 7.36
C PHE A 9 18.93 3.69 7.51
N GLU A 10 18.88 3.20 8.74
CA GLU A 10 18.74 1.77 9.06
C GLU A 10 17.44 1.19 8.54
N VAL A 11 16.30 1.89 8.73
CA VAL A 11 15.00 1.45 8.26
C VAL A 11 14.93 1.49 6.73
N LEU A 12 15.41 2.57 6.12
CA LEU A 12 15.45 2.72 4.66
C LEU A 12 16.40 1.71 4.00
N TYR A 13 17.53 1.39 4.64
CA TYR A 13 18.44 0.38 4.12
C TYR A 13 17.85 -1.03 4.17
N LYS A 14 17.14 -1.37 5.25
CA LYS A 14 16.35 -2.63 5.33
C LYS A 14 15.27 -2.67 4.25
N ALA A 15 14.53 -1.59 4.07
CA ALA A 15 13.51 -1.47 3.02
C ALA A 15 14.12 -1.61 1.60
N TYR A 16 15.32 -1.06 1.37
CA TYR A 16 16.07 -1.30 0.13
C TYR A 16 16.35 -2.79 -0.09
N LEU A 17 16.79 -3.51 0.95
CA LEU A 17 17.05 -4.95 0.84
C LEU A 17 15.81 -5.75 0.46
N GLU A 18 14.63 -5.35 0.95
CA GLU A 18 13.34 -5.94 0.55
C GLU A 18 12.96 -5.54 -0.88
N ALA A 19 13.05 -4.25 -1.23
CA ALA A 19 12.68 -3.72 -2.54
C ALA A 19 13.45 -4.35 -3.70
N ARG A 20 14.71 -4.78 -3.48
CA ARG A 20 15.55 -5.41 -4.51
C ARG A 20 15.27 -6.91 -4.74
N LYS A 21 14.56 -7.60 -3.81
CA LYS A 21 14.29 -9.03 -3.95
C LYS A 21 13.57 -9.33 -5.26
N GLY A 22 14.08 -10.31 -6.01
CA GLY A 22 13.55 -10.68 -7.33
C GLY A 22 13.71 -9.63 -8.44
N LYS A 23 14.46 -8.52 -8.19
CA LYS A 23 14.63 -7.41 -9.14
C LYS A 23 16.10 -7.02 -9.37
N ARG A 24 17.05 -7.81 -8.88
CA ARG A 24 18.50 -7.48 -8.96
C ARG A 24 19.06 -7.41 -10.39
N SER A 25 18.38 -8.01 -11.36
CA SER A 25 18.75 -7.93 -12.79
C SER A 25 18.23 -6.67 -13.50
N LYS A 26 17.40 -5.85 -12.82
CA LYS A 26 16.87 -4.61 -13.43
C LYS A 26 17.90 -3.48 -13.31
N SER A 27 18.12 -2.73 -14.42
CA SER A 27 19.12 -1.65 -14.48
C SER A 27 19.03 -0.66 -13.33
N LYS A 28 17.84 -0.16 -13.04
CA LYS A 28 17.60 0.79 -11.94
C LYS A 28 17.90 0.23 -10.55
N THR A 29 17.74 -1.08 -10.37
CA THR A 29 18.13 -1.76 -9.12
C THR A 29 19.65 -1.86 -9.03
N ILE A 30 20.32 -2.21 -10.12
CA ILE A 30 21.78 -2.29 -10.21
C ILE A 30 22.41 -0.90 -9.95
N GLU A 31 21.90 0.16 -10.59
CA GLU A 31 22.34 1.54 -10.38
C GLU A 31 22.26 1.95 -8.91
N TYR A 32 21.14 1.65 -8.26
CA TYR A 32 20.97 1.95 -6.82
C TYR A 32 21.89 1.09 -5.96
N GLU A 33 22.01 -0.22 -6.26
CA GLU A 33 22.84 -1.17 -5.49
C GLU A 33 24.32 -0.81 -5.55
N ALA A 34 24.80 -0.31 -6.68
CA ALA A 34 26.20 0.13 -6.84
C ALA A 34 26.59 1.27 -5.86
N GLN A 35 25.63 2.06 -5.40
CA GLN A 35 25.81 3.18 -4.48
C GLN A 35 24.81 3.13 -3.31
N ALA A 36 24.45 1.94 -2.86
CA ALA A 36 23.32 1.74 -1.95
C ALA A 36 23.44 2.58 -0.66
N LEU A 37 24.61 2.67 -0.05
CA LEU A 37 24.82 3.46 1.16
C LEU A 37 24.60 4.95 0.90
N ALA A 38 25.23 5.50 -0.14
CA ALA A 38 25.09 6.92 -0.48
C ALA A 38 23.68 7.28 -0.94
N CYS A 39 23.03 6.39 -1.73
CA CYS A 39 21.64 6.59 -2.17
C CYS A 39 20.67 6.55 -0.99
N THR A 40 20.86 5.64 -0.05
CA THR A 40 20.00 5.53 1.14
C THR A 40 20.18 6.73 2.07
N GLU A 41 21.41 7.16 2.30
CA GLU A 41 21.70 8.36 3.10
C GLU A 41 21.09 9.62 2.46
N LYS A 42 21.23 9.78 1.14
CA LYS A 42 20.60 10.88 0.40
C LYS A 42 19.08 10.82 0.49
N LEU A 43 18.49 9.63 0.48
CA LEU A 43 17.05 9.43 0.61
C LEU A 43 16.59 9.83 2.01
N SER A 44 17.27 9.38 3.06
CA SER A 44 16.98 9.78 4.45
C SER A 44 16.95 11.30 4.61
N ARG A 45 17.97 12.00 4.09
CA ARG A 45 18.00 13.48 4.10
C ARG A 45 16.87 14.13 3.31
N LYS A 46 16.46 13.55 2.18
CA LYS A 46 15.33 14.07 1.38
C LYS A 46 13.98 13.93 2.08
N LEU A 47 13.82 12.88 2.89
CA LEU A 47 12.62 12.65 3.68
C LEU A 47 12.59 13.46 4.97
N ALA A 48 13.72 14.03 5.39
CA ALA A 48 13.80 14.84 6.59
C ALA A 48 12.82 16.02 6.57
N VAL A 49 12.25 16.30 7.72
CA VAL A 49 11.30 17.39 7.91
C VAL A 49 12.04 18.72 7.85
N CYS A 50 11.49 19.67 7.10
CA CYS A 50 11.99 21.03 7.00
C CYS A 50 11.14 22.00 7.83
N ASN A 51 11.76 22.88 8.57
CA ASN A 51 11.10 23.98 9.25
C ASN A 51 10.78 25.10 8.24
N VAL A 52 9.52 25.42 8.07
CA VAL A 52 9.05 26.49 7.18
C VAL A 52 8.40 27.58 8.03
N ARG A 53 8.93 28.81 7.90
CA ARG A 53 8.36 29.98 8.58
C ARG A 53 7.08 30.40 7.84
N GLN A 54 5.97 30.49 8.57
CA GLN A 54 4.69 30.94 8.05
C GLN A 54 4.63 32.48 8.01
N PRO A 55 3.70 33.08 7.24
CA PRO A 55 3.51 34.53 7.21
C PRO A 55 3.16 35.14 8.56
N ASP A 56 2.55 34.39 9.47
CA ASP A 56 2.22 34.79 10.84
C ASP A 56 3.40 34.70 11.82
N GLY A 57 4.61 34.33 11.32
CA GLY A 57 5.81 34.16 12.10
C GLY A 57 5.98 32.79 12.78
N SER A 58 4.96 31.94 12.75
CA SER A 58 5.03 30.57 13.29
C SER A 58 5.96 29.69 12.45
N ILE A 59 6.49 28.63 13.07
CA ILE A 59 7.31 27.63 12.37
C ILE A 59 6.45 26.36 12.20
N ARG A 60 6.22 25.98 10.95
CA ARG A 60 5.57 24.72 10.61
C ARG A 60 6.60 23.73 10.08
N GLN A 61 6.55 22.49 10.59
CA GLN A 61 7.29 21.38 10.01
C GLN A 61 6.56 20.88 8.76
N GLN A 62 7.31 20.66 7.67
CA GLN A 62 6.77 20.22 6.40
C GLN A 62 7.68 19.17 5.75
N ILE A 63 7.06 18.16 5.15
CA ILE A 63 7.73 17.19 4.29
C ILE A 63 7.83 17.79 2.89
N ARG A 64 9.07 17.92 2.36
CA ARG A 64 9.32 18.44 1.00
C ARG A 64 9.69 17.34 0.02
N TYR A 65 9.43 16.09 0.38
CA TYR A 65 9.69 14.98 -0.52
C TYR A 65 8.77 15.04 -1.73
N VAL A 66 9.35 14.87 -2.91
CA VAL A 66 8.63 14.77 -4.17
C VAL A 66 8.98 13.42 -4.79
N PRO A 67 8.01 12.52 -4.98
CA PRO A 67 8.23 11.25 -5.64
C PRO A 67 8.78 11.45 -7.07
N SER A 68 9.63 10.53 -7.49
CA SER A 68 10.14 10.52 -8.86
C SER A 68 9.03 10.15 -9.83
N LYS A 69 9.18 10.52 -11.09
CA LYS A 69 8.25 10.09 -12.14
C LYS A 69 8.20 8.57 -12.22
N PHE A 70 7.00 8.02 -12.29
CA PHE A 70 6.79 6.59 -12.51
C PHE A 70 6.92 6.23 -13.99
N GLU A 71 7.29 5.00 -14.26
CA GLU A 71 7.30 4.41 -15.61
C GLU A 71 5.94 3.76 -15.88
N VAL A 72 5.40 3.92 -17.09
CA VAL A 72 4.13 3.31 -17.49
C VAL A 72 4.38 2.27 -18.56
N PHE A 73 3.92 1.05 -18.33
CA PHE A 73 3.99 -0.01 -19.32
C PHE A 73 2.76 -0.91 -19.27
N ALA A 74 2.47 -1.57 -20.39
CA ALA A 74 1.37 -2.51 -20.49
C ALA A 74 1.81 -3.93 -20.10
N VAL A 75 0.98 -4.60 -19.29
CA VAL A 75 1.05 -6.05 -19.03
C VAL A 75 -0.17 -6.69 -19.69
N TYR A 76 0.02 -7.83 -20.37
CA TYR A 76 -1.02 -8.44 -21.20
C TYR A 76 -1.66 -9.70 -20.61
N GLU A 77 -1.14 -10.22 -19.49
CA GLU A 77 -1.64 -11.43 -18.86
C GLU A 77 -2.31 -11.15 -17.51
N PRO A 78 -3.50 -11.71 -17.26
CA PRO A 78 -4.45 -12.38 -18.18
C PRO A 78 -5.24 -11.38 -19.05
N LYS A 79 -5.19 -10.09 -18.73
CA LYS A 79 -5.82 -8.97 -19.46
C LYS A 79 -4.84 -7.81 -19.56
N ARG A 80 -4.96 -7.02 -20.62
CA ARG A 80 -4.18 -5.79 -20.78
C ARG A 80 -4.43 -4.84 -19.60
N ARG A 81 -3.35 -4.48 -18.91
CA ARG A 81 -3.37 -3.51 -17.81
C ARG A 81 -2.22 -2.53 -17.95
N MET A 82 -2.46 -1.27 -17.68
CA MET A 82 -1.40 -0.27 -17.57
C MET A 82 -0.85 -0.29 -16.15
N VAL A 83 0.44 -0.57 -16.02
CA VAL A 83 1.13 -0.61 -14.72
C VAL A 83 1.96 0.67 -14.59
N HIS A 84 1.81 1.34 -13.46
CA HIS A 84 2.55 2.53 -13.06
C HIS A 84 3.65 2.12 -12.08
N ALA A 85 4.85 1.86 -12.59
CA ALA A 85 5.96 1.42 -11.75
C ALA A 85 6.65 2.62 -11.11
N PRO A 86 6.67 2.72 -9.77
CA PRO A 86 7.44 3.78 -9.10
C PRO A 86 8.93 3.61 -9.38
N ALA A 87 9.67 4.72 -9.39
CA ALA A 87 11.13 4.67 -9.44
C ALA A 87 11.68 3.83 -8.28
N PHE A 88 12.88 3.26 -8.44
CA PHE A 88 13.41 2.33 -7.44
C PHE A 88 13.57 3.00 -6.05
N VAL A 89 13.97 4.27 -6.02
CA VAL A 89 14.06 5.05 -4.78
C VAL A 89 12.71 5.16 -4.07
N ASP A 90 11.63 5.37 -4.82
CA ASP A 90 10.27 5.43 -4.25
C ASP A 90 9.80 4.05 -3.79
N LYS A 91 10.20 2.97 -4.45
CA LYS A 91 9.95 1.60 -3.96
C LYS A 91 10.55 1.38 -2.58
N VAL A 92 11.73 1.92 -2.32
CA VAL A 92 12.36 1.85 -0.98
C VAL A 92 11.49 2.55 0.06
N VAL A 93 10.98 3.75 -0.24
CA VAL A 93 10.10 4.48 0.68
C VAL A 93 8.77 3.73 0.90
N LEU A 94 8.18 3.22 -0.19
CA LEU A 94 6.93 2.44 -0.11
C LEU A 94 7.10 1.16 0.71
N HIS A 95 8.23 0.45 0.58
CA HIS A 95 8.57 -0.68 1.45
C HIS A 95 8.74 -0.24 2.91
N ALA A 96 9.45 0.84 3.17
CA ALA A 96 9.59 1.35 4.54
C ALA A 96 8.23 1.66 5.18
N LEU A 97 7.33 2.31 4.45
CA LEU A 97 5.97 2.63 4.89
C LEU A 97 5.12 1.38 5.13
N VAL A 98 5.11 0.46 4.17
CA VAL A 98 4.26 -0.74 4.23
C VAL A 98 4.75 -1.69 5.29
N ASP A 99 6.03 -2.04 5.28
CA ASP A 99 6.57 -3.13 6.09
C ASP A 99 6.69 -2.74 7.58
N ASN A 100 6.76 -1.44 7.91
CA ASN A 100 6.91 -0.99 9.29
C ASN A 100 5.64 -0.37 9.91
N ILE A 101 4.70 0.11 9.11
CA ILE A 101 3.52 0.84 9.63
C ILE A 101 2.22 0.36 9.02
N LEU A 102 2.07 0.45 7.68
CA LEU A 102 0.77 0.31 7.05
C LEU A 102 0.21 -1.09 7.14
N TYR A 103 1.05 -2.10 6.94
CA TYR A 103 0.60 -3.49 6.98
C TYR A 103 -0.13 -3.78 8.30
N ASP A 104 0.53 -3.52 9.42
CA ASP A 104 -0.05 -3.74 10.75
C ASP A 104 -1.23 -2.81 11.07
N ALA A 105 -1.17 -1.55 10.63
CA ALA A 105 -2.21 -0.58 10.91
C ALA A 105 -3.52 -0.93 10.18
N LEU A 106 -3.44 -1.40 8.93
CA LEU A 106 -4.60 -1.62 8.07
C LEU A 106 -5.15 -3.05 8.17
N THR A 107 -4.28 -4.08 8.18
CA THR A 107 -4.75 -5.47 8.10
C THR A 107 -5.44 -5.97 9.35
N LYS A 108 -5.26 -5.30 10.50
CA LYS A 108 -5.90 -5.70 11.78
C LYS A 108 -7.43 -5.56 11.77
N SER A 109 -8.01 -4.76 10.87
CA SER A 109 -9.47 -4.64 10.73
C SER A 109 -10.04 -5.60 9.70
N PHE A 110 -9.24 -6.12 8.78
CA PHE A 110 -9.75 -6.93 7.68
C PHE A 110 -10.39 -8.23 8.16
N ILE A 111 -11.53 -8.57 7.56
CA ILE A 111 -12.21 -9.84 7.85
C ILE A 111 -11.33 -11.05 7.52
N ARG A 112 -11.63 -12.20 8.13
CA ARG A 112 -10.85 -13.43 7.91
C ARG A 112 -10.83 -13.83 6.44
N ASP A 113 -11.92 -13.61 5.72
CA ASP A 113 -12.09 -14.02 4.33
C ASP A 113 -11.62 -12.97 3.30
N SER A 114 -10.94 -11.92 3.73
CA SER A 114 -10.11 -11.07 2.88
C SER A 114 -8.79 -11.75 2.61
N HIS A 115 -8.54 -12.21 1.38
CA HIS A 115 -7.41 -13.08 1.02
C HIS A 115 -6.31 -12.38 0.23
N ALA A 116 -6.49 -11.13 -0.19
CA ALA A 116 -5.51 -10.41 -1.00
C ALA A 116 -4.45 -9.71 -0.14
N SER A 117 -3.21 -9.67 -0.65
CA SER A 117 -2.10 -8.84 -0.12
C SER A 117 -1.83 -8.99 1.39
N GLN A 118 -2.10 -10.14 1.96
CA GLN A 118 -1.84 -10.48 3.36
C GLN A 118 -0.92 -11.70 3.47
N THR A 119 0.00 -11.66 4.44
CA THR A 119 0.93 -12.76 4.71
C THR A 119 0.16 -14.01 5.13
N GLY A 120 0.50 -15.15 4.54
CA GLY A 120 -0.16 -16.43 4.82
C GLY A 120 -1.54 -16.59 4.19
N LYS A 121 -2.01 -15.61 3.44
CA LYS A 121 -3.25 -15.64 2.65
C LYS A 121 -2.95 -15.59 1.15
N GLY A 122 -3.94 -15.87 0.32
CA GLY A 122 -3.82 -15.85 -1.13
C GLY A 122 -4.88 -16.73 -1.78
N THR A 123 -4.68 -17.08 -3.03
CA THR A 123 -5.64 -17.89 -3.81
C THR A 123 -5.93 -19.23 -3.15
N ASP A 124 -4.90 -19.92 -2.66
CA ASP A 124 -5.06 -21.24 -2.04
C ASP A 124 -5.83 -21.16 -0.72
N ASP A 125 -5.51 -20.19 0.14
CA ASP A 125 -6.27 -19.93 1.37
C ASP A 125 -7.74 -19.59 1.03
N GLY A 126 -7.99 -18.76 0.02
CA GLY A 126 -9.34 -18.43 -0.45
C GLY A 126 -10.13 -19.64 -0.93
N LEU A 127 -9.50 -20.52 -1.71
CA LEU A 127 -10.14 -21.75 -2.18
C LEU A 127 -10.47 -22.72 -1.03
N MET A 128 -9.57 -22.84 -0.06
CA MET A 128 -9.82 -23.67 1.13
C MET A 128 -10.96 -23.12 1.99
N ARG A 129 -11.04 -21.79 2.15
CA ARG A 129 -12.15 -21.14 2.85
C ARG A 129 -13.47 -21.31 2.13
N LEU A 130 -13.49 -21.09 0.81
CA LEU A 130 -14.68 -21.32 -0.01
C LEU A 130 -15.19 -22.76 0.15
N LYS A 131 -14.28 -23.76 0.07
CA LYS A 131 -14.63 -25.15 0.31
C LYS A 131 -15.26 -25.37 1.70
N THR A 132 -14.69 -24.75 2.73
CA THR A 132 -15.24 -24.84 4.10
C THR A 132 -16.66 -24.28 4.14
N HIS A 133 -16.89 -23.09 3.60
CA HIS A 133 -18.23 -22.49 3.55
C HIS A 133 -19.25 -23.33 2.79
N MET A 134 -18.84 -23.93 1.65
CA MET A 134 -19.71 -24.83 0.88
C MET A 134 -20.08 -26.10 1.69
N VAL A 135 -19.14 -26.69 2.39
CA VAL A 135 -19.39 -27.87 3.25
C VAL A 135 -20.31 -27.50 4.42
N ASP A 136 -20.07 -26.38 5.06
CA ASP A 136 -20.89 -25.92 6.19
C ASP A 136 -22.33 -25.57 5.74
N TYR A 137 -22.48 -24.93 4.56
CA TYR A 137 -23.78 -24.71 3.95
C TYR A 137 -24.51 -26.06 3.68
N TYR A 138 -23.86 -26.99 2.99
CA TYR A 138 -24.41 -28.31 2.70
C TYR A 138 -24.89 -29.05 3.94
N ARG A 139 -24.14 -28.98 5.04
CA ARG A 139 -24.50 -29.60 6.31
C ARG A 139 -25.72 -28.94 6.99
N ARG A 140 -25.79 -27.60 6.95
CA ARG A 140 -26.88 -26.83 7.56
C ARG A 140 -28.20 -27.04 6.83
N GLU A 141 -28.17 -27.08 5.51
CA GLU A 141 -29.36 -27.22 4.67
C GLU A 141 -29.81 -28.68 4.47
N GLY A 142 -29.43 -29.59 5.36
CA GLY A 142 -29.90 -30.97 5.36
C GLY A 142 -29.39 -31.79 4.16
N HIS A 143 -28.17 -31.49 3.70
CA HIS A 143 -27.50 -32.15 2.56
C HIS A 143 -28.17 -31.83 1.19
N GLY A 144 -28.91 -30.75 1.10
CA GLY A 144 -29.42 -30.21 -0.17
C GLY A 144 -28.30 -29.59 -1.00
N ALA A 145 -28.39 -29.72 -2.33
CA ALA A 145 -27.40 -29.14 -3.25
C ALA A 145 -27.83 -27.76 -3.80
N ASP A 146 -29.02 -27.29 -3.42
CA ASP A 146 -29.61 -26.06 -3.96
C ASP A 146 -29.07 -24.83 -3.19
N GLY A 147 -28.24 -24.03 -3.83
CA GLY A 147 -27.68 -22.80 -3.28
C GLY A 147 -27.38 -21.79 -4.37
N TRP A 148 -27.23 -20.55 -3.96
CA TRP A 148 -26.88 -19.45 -4.85
C TRP A 148 -25.50 -18.89 -4.49
N VAL A 149 -24.71 -18.58 -5.51
CA VAL A 149 -23.43 -17.91 -5.38
C VAL A 149 -23.51 -16.56 -6.07
N LEU A 150 -23.35 -15.48 -5.31
CA LEU A 150 -23.19 -14.14 -5.86
C LEU A 150 -21.71 -13.88 -6.13
N LYS A 151 -21.35 -13.61 -7.39
CA LYS A 151 -20.02 -13.17 -7.77
C LYS A 151 -20.09 -11.73 -8.29
N GLY A 152 -19.50 -10.81 -7.56
CA GLY A 152 -19.38 -9.41 -7.94
C GLY A 152 -17.95 -9.03 -8.33
N ASP A 153 -17.79 -8.02 -9.19
CA ASP A 153 -16.52 -7.40 -9.52
C ASP A 153 -16.71 -5.90 -9.70
N VAL A 154 -15.80 -5.08 -9.17
CA VAL A 154 -15.89 -3.62 -9.28
C VAL A 154 -15.13 -3.18 -10.53
N ARG A 155 -15.90 -2.63 -11.49
CA ARG A 155 -15.31 -2.14 -12.73
C ARG A 155 -14.35 -0.96 -12.47
N HIS A 156 -13.14 -1.06 -13.03
CA HIS A 156 -12.11 0.00 -12.91
C HIS A 156 -11.81 0.43 -11.47
N PHE A 157 -11.85 -0.49 -10.51
CA PHE A 157 -11.81 -0.19 -9.08
C PHE A 157 -10.67 0.77 -8.70
N PHE A 158 -9.41 0.47 -9.06
CA PHE A 158 -8.26 1.33 -8.71
C PHE A 158 -8.37 2.73 -9.31
N ALA A 159 -8.87 2.86 -10.53
CA ALA A 159 -9.05 4.15 -11.19
C ALA A 159 -10.24 4.96 -10.66
N SER A 160 -11.19 4.30 -9.98
CA SER A 160 -12.39 4.95 -9.44
C SER A 160 -12.31 5.33 -7.96
N ILE A 161 -11.19 5.04 -7.30
CA ILE A 161 -11.01 5.39 -5.88
C ILE A 161 -10.85 6.90 -5.74
N ASP A 162 -11.80 7.52 -5.05
CA ASP A 162 -11.81 8.93 -4.72
C ASP A 162 -10.75 9.25 -3.64
N HIS A 163 -9.82 10.16 -3.95
CA HIS A 163 -8.70 10.51 -3.06
C HIS A 163 -9.17 11.14 -1.74
N TRP A 164 -10.22 11.97 -1.77
CA TRP A 164 -10.73 12.62 -0.56
C TRP A 164 -11.30 11.57 0.41
N LYS A 165 -12.12 10.65 -0.11
CA LYS A 165 -12.71 9.57 0.69
C LYS A 165 -11.61 8.64 1.23
N LEU A 166 -10.65 8.27 0.38
CA LEU A 166 -9.52 7.43 0.77
C LEU A 166 -8.70 8.08 1.88
N LYS A 167 -8.29 9.34 1.71
CA LYS A 167 -7.50 10.08 2.69
C LYS A 167 -8.24 10.23 4.02
N ARG A 168 -9.55 10.49 3.98
CA ARG A 168 -10.38 10.57 5.20
C ARG A 168 -10.41 9.24 5.95
N LYS A 169 -10.65 8.12 5.26
CA LYS A 169 -10.64 6.79 5.87
C LYS A 169 -9.25 6.44 6.42
N LEU A 170 -8.21 6.66 5.62
CA LEU A 170 -6.83 6.41 6.01
C LEU A 170 -6.45 7.20 7.28
N LYS A 171 -6.77 8.50 7.30
CA LYS A 171 -6.53 9.34 8.48
C LYS A 171 -7.19 8.78 9.73
N ALA A 172 -8.46 8.41 9.66
CA ALA A 172 -9.20 7.86 10.79
C ALA A 172 -8.57 6.57 11.33
N VAL A 173 -8.10 5.68 10.44
CA VAL A 173 -7.43 4.44 10.84
C VAL A 173 -6.07 4.72 11.48
N LEU A 174 -5.25 5.60 10.89
CA LEU A 174 -3.93 5.94 11.42
C LEU A 174 -4.01 6.67 12.75
N ASP A 175 -4.94 7.62 12.91
CA ASP A 175 -5.19 8.32 14.17
C ASP A 175 -5.59 7.33 15.28
N LYS A 176 -6.51 6.40 14.99
CA LYS A 176 -6.93 5.34 15.92
C LYS A 176 -5.77 4.43 16.35
N ARG A 177 -4.77 4.25 15.50
CA ARG A 177 -3.57 3.44 15.77
C ARG A 177 -2.43 4.23 16.41
N GLY A 178 -2.58 5.53 16.60
CA GLY A 178 -1.55 6.40 17.18
C GLY A 178 -0.33 6.56 16.26
N VAL A 179 -0.52 6.47 14.95
CA VAL A 179 0.56 6.66 13.97
C VAL A 179 0.92 8.14 13.88
N ASP A 180 2.21 8.43 13.76
CA ASP A 180 2.72 9.80 13.61
C ASP A 180 2.02 10.52 12.44
N PRO A 181 1.43 11.71 12.65
CA PRO A 181 0.69 12.44 11.62
C PRO A 181 1.51 12.73 10.34
N ARG A 182 2.82 12.84 10.45
CA ARG A 182 3.71 13.08 9.31
C ARG A 182 3.80 11.88 8.38
N VAL A 183 3.57 10.67 8.88
CA VAL A 183 3.42 9.46 8.04
C VAL A 183 2.20 9.62 7.13
N TYR A 184 1.08 10.11 7.66
CA TYR A 184 -0.11 10.40 6.85
C TYR A 184 0.17 11.46 5.79
N GLU A 185 0.92 12.53 6.11
CA GLU A 185 1.31 13.55 5.11
C GLU A 185 2.13 12.92 3.96
N LEU A 186 3.11 12.06 4.27
CA LEU A 186 3.90 11.36 3.27
C LEU A 186 3.04 10.41 2.41
N LEU A 187 2.06 9.73 3.01
CA LEU A 187 1.13 8.88 2.29
C LEU A 187 0.22 9.67 1.36
N CYS A 188 -0.24 10.85 1.76
CA CYS A 188 -1.00 11.75 0.89
C CYS A 188 -0.20 12.13 -0.36
N ILE A 189 1.10 12.40 -0.22
CA ILE A 189 2.00 12.68 -1.36
C ILE A 189 1.98 11.50 -2.35
N TYR A 190 2.00 10.25 -1.87
CA TYR A 190 1.94 9.07 -2.73
C TYR A 190 0.54 8.74 -3.28
N ILE A 191 -0.52 9.16 -2.62
CA ILE A 191 -1.89 9.07 -3.16
C ILE A 191 -2.03 10.06 -4.32
N ASP A 192 -1.47 11.26 -4.19
CA ASP A 192 -1.59 12.35 -5.18
C ASP A 192 -0.59 12.25 -6.36
N VAL A 193 0.12 11.14 -6.53
CA VAL A 193 1.01 10.94 -7.70
C VAL A 193 0.24 10.81 -9.02
N MET A 194 -1.04 10.50 -8.94
CA MET A 194 -1.99 10.54 -10.06
C MET A 194 -3.09 11.55 -9.71
N GLU A 195 -3.72 12.11 -10.73
CA GLU A 195 -4.84 13.04 -10.57
C GLU A 195 -6.06 12.31 -10.00
N ASP A 196 -6.35 11.12 -10.51
CA ASP A 196 -7.47 10.28 -10.09
C ASP A 196 -7.02 8.84 -9.81
N GLY A 197 -7.68 8.19 -8.86
CA GLY A 197 -7.50 6.79 -8.54
C GLY A 197 -6.13 6.44 -7.95
N LEU A 198 -5.80 5.16 -7.96
CA LEU A 198 -4.53 4.64 -7.42
C LEU A 198 -3.67 4.01 -8.51
N PRO A 199 -2.36 4.25 -8.50
CA PRO A 199 -1.45 3.66 -9.46
C PRO A 199 -1.34 2.13 -9.28
N LEU A 200 -1.62 1.39 -10.35
CA LEU A 200 -1.34 -0.05 -10.39
C LEU A 200 0.18 -0.27 -10.44
N GLY A 201 0.72 -0.91 -9.40
CA GLY A 201 2.15 -1.20 -9.26
C GLY A 201 2.80 -0.59 -8.03
N TYR A 202 2.09 0.27 -7.30
CA TYR A 202 2.50 0.71 -5.98
C TYR A 202 2.08 -0.30 -4.90
N GLN A 203 2.96 -0.62 -3.99
CA GLN A 203 2.67 -1.57 -2.90
C GLN A 203 1.56 -1.07 -1.98
N THR A 204 1.52 0.23 -1.71
CA THR A 204 0.48 0.89 -0.91
C THR A 204 -0.91 0.82 -1.56
N SER A 205 -1.00 0.86 -2.89
CA SER A 205 -2.29 0.86 -3.60
C SER A 205 -3.13 -0.38 -3.32
N GLN A 206 -2.49 -1.54 -3.15
CA GLN A 206 -3.18 -2.78 -2.78
C GLN A 206 -3.82 -2.69 -1.39
N LEU A 207 -3.04 -2.24 -0.41
CA LEU A 207 -3.54 -2.09 0.97
C LEU A 207 -4.63 -1.02 1.07
N PHE A 208 -4.46 0.09 0.34
CA PHE A 208 -5.48 1.15 0.29
C PHE A 208 -6.78 0.67 -0.34
N ALA A 209 -6.71 -0.15 -1.39
CA ALA A 209 -7.88 -0.74 -2.02
C ALA A 209 -8.66 -1.65 -1.05
N LEU A 210 -7.95 -2.50 -0.31
CA LEU A 210 -8.56 -3.36 0.71
C LEU A 210 -9.18 -2.53 1.85
N MET A 211 -8.43 -1.57 2.40
CA MET A 211 -8.95 -0.67 3.45
C MET A 211 -10.18 0.11 2.97
N PHE A 212 -10.21 0.52 1.71
CA PHE A 212 -11.33 1.28 1.16
C PHE A 212 -12.63 0.49 1.18
N LEU A 213 -12.57 -0.84 0.98
CA LEU A 213 -13.70 -1.77 1.00
C LEU A 213 -13.94 -2.43 2.36
N ASP A 214 -13.07 -2.27 3.34
CA ASP A 214 -13.12 -2.99 4.62
C ASP A 214 -14.49 -2.86 5.33
N GLU A 215 -15.10 -1.68 5.33
CA GLU A 215 -16.45 -1.49 5.89
C GLU A 215 -17.52 -2.29 5.12
N PHE A 216 -17.39 -2.39 3.81
CA PHE A 216 -18.31 -3.16 2.97
C PHE A 216 -18.15 -4.66 3.23
N ASP A 217 -16.91 -5.15 3.35
CA ASP A 217 -16.61 -6.55 3.66
C ASP A 217 -17.21 -7.02 5.01
N HIS A 218 -17.41 -6.09 5.97
CA HIS A 218 -18.05 -6.39 7.25
C HIS A 218 -19.59 -6.43 7.20
N ILE A 219 -20.19 -5.97 6.11
CA ILE A 219 -21.66 -5.92 5.96
C ILE A 219 -22.18 -7.17 5.26
N ILE A 220 -21.36 -7.76 4.37
CA ILE A 220 -21.73 -8.94 3.60
C ILE A 220 -21.45 -10.20 4.41
#